data_7a25b917ed9865a8bd82ceb73def9f92
#
_entry.id   7a25b917ed9865a8bd82ceb73def9f92
#
_cell.length_a   1.000
_cell.length_b   1.000
_cell.length_c   1.000
_cell.angle_alpha   90.00
_cell.angle_beta   90.00
_cell.angle_gamma   90.00
#
_symmetry.space_group_name_H-M   'P 1'
#
loop_
_entity.id
_entity.type
_entity.pdbx_description
1 polymer ?
#
loop_
_entity_poly.entity_id
_entity_poly.type
_entity_poly.pdbx_seq_one_letter_code
_entity_poly.pdbx_strand_id
1 'polypeptide(L)'
;MKLAANIVAALLGLVFIVFGLNFFFPFITIPHPPEGSPAAAFIGAMYSTGYLKLVKVLEILGGVLLVLPRLRNLGLIVIGAIVFNIACIHQFMLGGIKDQVVIGSILACLFLTYVACKDCCGSSCCSESECCGESASKDGGCCGGNK
;
A
#
# COMPACT_ATOMS: atom_id res chain seq x y z
N MET A 1 -6.73 -15.12 -12.04
CA MET A 1 -6.62 -14.03 -11.08
C MET A 1 -5.17 -13.70 -10.70
N LYS A 2 -4.27 -14.68 -10.58
CA LYS A 2 -2.84 -14.43 -10.22
C LYS A 2 -2.11 -13.51 -11.20
N LEU A 3 -2.37 -13.64 -12.52
CA LEU A 3 -1.77 -12.77 -13.54
C LEU A 3 -2.20 -11.31 -13.37
N ALA A 4 -3.51 -11.08 -13.21
CA ALA A 4 -4.04 -9.73 -12.99
C ALA A 4 -3.47 -9.09 -11.71
N ALA A 5 -3.38 -9.86 -10.62
CA ALA A 5 -2.77 -9.39 -9.39
C ALA A 5 -1.29 -9.03 -9.54
N ASN A 6 -0.53 -9.81 -10.33
CA ASN A 6 0.88 -9.51 -10.61
C ASN A 6 1.02 -8.21 -11.43
N ILE A 7 0.17 -8.00 -12.43
CA ILE A 7 0.18 -6.77 -13.24
C ILE A 7 -0.17 -5.57 -12.37
N VAL A 8 -1.25 -5.65 -11.59
CA VAL A 8 -1.67 -4.55 -10.70
C VAL A 8 -0.60 -4.24 -9.66
N ALA A 9 0.02 -5.26 -9.05
CA ALA A 9 1.11 -5.08 -8.10
C ALA A 9 2.34 -4.42 -8.72
N ALA A 10 2.71 -4.84 -9.93
CA ALA A 10 3.83 -4.25 -10.65
C ALA A 10 3.57 -2.79 -11.03
N LEU A 11 2.36 -2.47 -11.54
CA LEU A 11 1.98 -1.10 -11.88
C LEU A 11 1.95 -0.20 -10.64
N LEU A 12 1.31 -0.66 -9.56
CA LEU A 12 1.24 0.10 -8.31
C LEU A 12 2.64 0.31 -7.73
N GLY A 13 3.47 -0.75 -7.68
CA GLY A 13 4.84 -0.66 -7.21
C GLY A 13 5.68 0.32 -8.03
N LEU A 14 5.55 0.30 -9.35
CA LEU A 14 6.23 1.23 -10.25
C LEU A 14 5.82 2.68 -9.98
N VAL A 15 4.52 2.95 -9.80
CA VAL A 15 4.02 4.29 -9.46
C VAL A 15 4.69 4.80 -8.19
N PHE A 16 4.72 4.00 -7.11
CA PHE A 16 5.35 4.43 -5.86
C PHE A 16 6.87 4.60 -5.95
N ILE A 17 7.56 3.76 -6.73
CA ILE A 17 9.00 3.94 -7.00
C ILE A 17 9.23 5.27 -7.74
N VAL A 18 8.45 5.57 -8.78
CA VAL A 18 8.59 6.80 -9.57
C VAL A 18 8.30 8.03 -8.71
N PHE A 19 7.21 8.05 -7.95
CA PHE A 19 6.88 9.18 -7.06
C PHE A 19 7.86 9.32 -5.89
N GLY A 20 8.37 8.21 -5.36
CA GLY A 20 9.42 8.23 -4.35
C GLY A 20 10.73 8.80 -4.88
N LEU A 21 11.16 8.37 -6.08
CA LEU A 21 12.36 8.88 -6.74
C LEU A 21 12.22 10.34 -7.16
N ASN A 22 11.02 10.77 -7.57
CA ASN A 22 10.77 12.16 -7.95
C ASN A 22 11.05 13.17 -6.81
N PHE A 23 11.03 12.73 -5.57
CA PHE A 23 11.41 13.57 -4.44
C PHE A 23 12.92 13.85 -4.40
N PHE A 24 13.74 12.87 -4.78
CA PHE A 24 15.20 13.00 -4.79
C PHE A 24 15.72 13.58 -6.12
N PHE A 25 15.03 13.26 -7.20
CA PHE A 25 15.34 13.70 -8.57
C PHE A 25 14.07 14.27 -9.20
N PRO A 26 13.81 15.58 -9.04
CA PRO A 26 12.56 16.19 -9.49
C PRO A 26 12.47 16.19 -11.02
N PHE A 27 11.82 15.19 -11.60
CA PHE A 27 11.56 15.07 -13.05
C PHE A 27 10.08 15.24 -13.40
N ILE A 28 9.18 15.14 -12.41
CA ILE A 28 7.75 15.41 -12.56
C ILE A 28 7.41 16.61 -11.68
N THR A 29 6.79 17.64 -12.27
CA THR A 29 6.28 18.77 -11.48
C THR A 29 4.99 18.35 -10.78
N ILE A 30 5.03 18.28 -9.45
CA ILE A 30 3.86 18.01 -8.62
C ILE A 30 3.32 19.36 -8.12
N PRO A 31 2.02 19.64 -8.27
CA PRO A 31 1.43 20.86 -7.74
C PRO A 31 1.55 20.90 -6.22
N HIS A 32 2.02 22.02 -5.69
CA HIS A 32 2.09 22.25 -4.25
C HIS A 32 0.72 22.63 -3.70
N PRO A 33 0.41 22.25 -2.44
CA PRO A 33 -0.78 22.75 -1.77
C PRO A 33 -0.76 24.29 -1.71
N PRO A 34 -1.94 24.95 -1.70
CA PRO A 34 -2.04 26.40 -1.57
C PRO A 34 -1.30 26.90 -0.32
N GLU A 35 -0.55 28.00 -0.47
CA GLU A 35 0.14 28.64 0.65
C GLU A 35 -0.86 29.00 1.77
N GLY A 36 -0.45 28.78 3.02
CA GLY A 36 -1.30 29.01 4.19
C GLY A 36 -2.35 27.92 4.46
N SER A 37 -2.44 26.90 3.60
CA SER A 37 -3.32 25.76 3.86
C SER A 37 -2.76 24.82 4.95
N PRO A 38 -3.64 24.10 5.68
CA PRO A 38 -3.20 23.08 6.64
C PRO A 38 -2.30 22.02 6.01
N ALA A 39 -2.54 21.67 4.75
CA ALA A 39 -1.72 20.72 3.99
C ALA A 39 -0.31 21.26 3.75
N ALA A 40 -0.16 22.55 3.39
CA ALA A 40 1.14 23.18 3.19
C ALA A 40 1.94 23.22 4.48
N ALA A 41 1.29 23.57 5.61
CA ALA A 41 1.93 23.59 6.93
C ALA A 41 2.38 22.19 7.37
N PHE A 42 1.55 21.17 7.17
CA PHE A 42 1.86 19.78 7.50
C PHE A 42 3.03 19.24 6.67
N ILE A 43 2.98 19.41 5.35
CA ILE A 43 4.06 18.96 4.45
C ILE A 43 5.35 19.72 4.73
N GLY A 44 5.28 21.02 5.01
CA GLY A 44 6.41 21.83 5.41
C GLY A 44 7.09 21.34 6.70
N ALA A 45 6.29 20.97 7.70
CA ALA A 45 6.80 20.38 8.95
C ALA A 45 7.46 19.01 8.71
N MET A 46 6.85 18.16 7.87
CA MET A 46 7.46 16.88 7.48
C MET A 46 8.78 17.05 6.71
N TYR A 47 8.86 18.08 5.88
CA TYR A 47 10.07 18.39 5.11
C TYR A 47 11.18 18.87 6.02
N SER A 48 10.92 19.84 6.92
CA SER A 48 11.91 20.44 7.82
C SER A 48 12.47 19.44 8.83
N THR A 49 11.65 18.49 9.29
CA THR A 49 12.07 17.42 10.22
C THR A 49 12.81 16.27 9.53
N GLY A 50 12.81 16.23 8.20
CA GLY A 50 13.33 15.09 7.43
C GLY A 50 12.42 13.86 7.41
N TYR A 51 11.28 13.91 8.09
CA TYR A 51 10.31 12.80 8.11
C TYR A 51 9.79 12.45 6.70
N LEU A 52 9.61 13.47 5.85
CA LEU A 52 9.19 13.26 4.47
C LEU A 52 10.21 12.41 3.68
N LYS A 53 11.52 12.57 3.93
CA LYS A 53 12.56 11.73 3.32
C LYS A 53 12.40 10.26 3.70
N LEU A 54 12.11 9.99 4.98
CA LEU A 54 11.85 8.63 5.46
C LEU A 54 10.65 8.01 4.74
N VAL A 55 9.55 8.75 4.64
CA VAL A 55 8.35 8.28 3.92
C VAL A 55 8.68 7.98 2.45
N LYS A 56 9.45 8.83 1.78
CA LYS A 56 9.85 8.62 0.38
C LYS A 56 10.76 7.40 0.18
N VAL A 57 11.65 7.12 1.13
CA VAL A 57 12.43 5.88 1.14
C VAL A 57 11.51 4.67 1.32
N LEU A 58 10.53 4.75 2.22
CA LEU A 58 9.56 3.67 2.42
C LEU A 58 8.65 3.46 1.18
N GLU A 59 8.29 4.52 0.45
CA GLU A 59 7.58 4.41 -0.83
C GLU A 59 8.39 3.59 -1.85
N ILE A 60 9.68 3.89 -1.99
CA ILE A 60 10.57 3.17 -2.92
C ILE A 60 10.71 1.71 -2.47
N LEU A 61 11.03 1.47 -1.19
CA LEU A 61 11.20 0.12 -0.66
C LEU A 61 9.91 -0.70 -0.77
N GLY A 62 8.78 -0.12 -0.36
CA GLY A 62 7.47 -0.77 -0.46
C GLY A 62 7.09 -1.07 -1.91
N GLY A 63 7.38 -0.16 -2.84
CA GLY A 63 7.17 -0.36 -4.27
C GLY A 63 8.01 -1.52 -4.81
N VAL A 64 9.30 -1.61 -4.46
CA VAL A 64 10.18 -2.72 -4.85
C VAL A 64 9.67 -4.04 -4.28
N LEU A 65 9.31 -4.07 -2.98
CA LEU A 65 8.78 -5.27 -2.33
C LEU A 65 7.47 -5.74 -3.00
N LEU A 66 6.63 -4.79 -3.45
CA LEU A 66 5.36 -5.08 -4.09
C LEU A 66 5.54 -5.75 -5.47
N VAL A 67 6.59 -5.34 -6.21
CA VAL A 67 6.94 -5.94 -7.51
C VAL A 67 7.46 -7.37 -7.34
N LEU A 68 8.12 -7.68 -6.23
CA LEU A 68 8.66 -9.01 -5.95
C LEU A 68 7.56 -9.97 -5.49
N PRO A 69 7.23 -11.05 -6.24
CA PRO A 69 6.11 -11.93 -5.92
C PRO A 69 6.19 -12.57 -4.52
N ARG A 70 7.41 -12.85 -4.05
CA ARG A 70 7.65 -13.47 -2.73
C ARG A 70 7.43 -12.52 -1.56
N LEU A 71 7.67 -11.22 -1.76
CA LEU A 71 7.61 -10.19 -0.72
C LEU A 71 6.40 -9.26 -0.89
N ARG A 72 5.52 -9.57 -1.85
CA ARG A 72 4.36 -8.76 -2.21
C ARG A 72 3.46 -8.43 -1.03
N ASN A 73 3.20 -9.38 -0.15
CA ASN A 73 2.34 -9.15 1.02
C ASN A 73 2.95 -8.12 1.97
N LEU A 74 4.28 -8.17 2.18
CA LEU A 74 4.99 -7.19 2.98
C LEU A 74 4.97 -5.80 2.30
N GLY A 75 5.23 -5.76 1.00
CA GLY A 75 5.11 -4.53 0.20
C GLY A 75 3.71 -3.93 0.28
N LEU A 76 2.67 -4.77 0.24
CA LEU A 76 1.28 -4.34 0.34
C LEU A 76 0.96 -3.71 1.70
N ILE A 77 1.51 -4.24 2.80
CA ILE A 77 1.33 -3.65 4.13
C ILE A 77 1.99 -2.27 4.19
N VAL A 78 3.23 -2.14 3.71
CA VAL A 78 3.97 -0.87 3.72
C VAL A 78 3.26 0.18 2.84
N ILE A 79 2.96 -0.18 1.59
CA ILE A 79 2.28 0.72 0.65
C ILE A 79 0.86 1.03 1.10
N GLY A 80 0.13 0.05 1.64
CA GLY A 80 -1.22 0.24 2.17
C GLY A 80 -1.27 1.27 3.30
N ALA A 81 -0.32 1.23 4.24
CA ALA A 81 -0.20 2.23 5.30
C ALA A 81 0.08 3.64 4.74
N ILE A 82 0.95 3.75 3.73
CA ILE A 82 1.27 5.02 3.07
C ILE A 82 0.05 5.55 2.29
N VAL A 83 -0.62 4.71 1.52
CA VAL A 83 -1.84 5.06 0.76
C VAL A 83 -2.95 5.53 1.70
N PHE A 84 -3.14 4.85 2.83
CA PHE A 84 -4.10 5.26 3.85
C PHE A 84 -3.78 6.65 4.41
N ASN A 85 -2.50 6.91 4.72
CA ASN A 85 -2.06 8.22 5.21
C ASN A 85 -2.28 9.31 4.15
N ILE A 86 -1.93 9.06 2.88
CA ILE A 86 -2.17 9.98 1.76
C ILE A 86 -3.68 10.25 1.61
N ALA A 87 -4.51 9.23 1.68
CA ALA A 87 -5.97 9.38 1.62
C ALA A 87 -6.51 10.27 2.75
N CYS A 88 -6.00 10.11 3.97
CA CYS A 88 -6.35 10.97 5.11
C CYS A 88 -5.95 12.43 4.86
N ILE A 89 -4.75 12.69 4.34
CA ILE A 89 -4.31 14.06 4.00
C ILE A 89 -5.25 14.68 2.95
N HIS A 90 -5.60 13.95 1.90
CA HIS A 90 -6.51 14.44 0.87
C HIS A 90 -7.92 14.68 1.44
N GLN A 91 -8.42 13.77 2.26
CA GLN A 91 -9.77 13.89 2.83
C GLN A 91 -9.91 15.05 3.80
N PHE A 92 -8.94 15.22 4.71
CA PHE A 92 -9.06 16.17 5.82
C PHE A 92 -8.38 17.52 5.56
N MET A 93 -7.35 17.55 4.72
CA MET A 93 -6.55 18.77 4.51
C MET A 93 -6.71 19.38 3.12
N LEU A 94 -7.08 18.60 2.10
CA LEU A 94 -7.22 19.07 0.71
C LEU A 94 -8.67 19.14 0.24
N GLY A 95 -9.63 18.95 1.14
CA GLY A 95 -11.07 19.08 0.83
C GLY A 95 -11.66 17.92 0.04
N GLY A 96 -11.09 16.74 0.17
CA GLY A 96 -11.60 15.48 -0.38
C GLY A 96 -10.65 14.80 -1.36
N ILE A 97 -10.88 13.49 -1.56
CA ILE A 97 -10.09 12.65 -2.46
C ILE A 97 -10.56 12.89 -3.88
N LYS A 98 -9.92 13.83 -4.58
CA LYS A 98 -10.21 14.18 -5.98
C LYS A 98 -9.14 13.66 -6.96
N ASP A 99 -7.96 13.36 -6.46
CA ASP A 99 -6.84 12.90 -7.27
C ASP A 99 -7.04 11.47 -7.76
N GLN A 100 -7.02 11.29 -9.08
CA GLN A 100 -7.20 9.98 -9.72
C GLN A 100 -6.11 8.97 -9.32
N VAL A 101 -4.88 9.45 -9.09
CA VAL A 101 -3.76 8.60 -8.65
C VAL A 101 -4.03 8.04 -7.25
N VAL A 102 -4.57 8.84 -6.34
CA VAL A 102 -4.93 8.40 -4.98
C VAL A 102 -6.08 7.40 -5.02
N ILE A 103 -7.12 7.68 -5.78
CA ILE A 103 -8.27 6.77 -5.96
C ILE A 103 -7.80 5.44 -6.56
N GLY A 104 -6.99 5.49 -7.63
CA GLY A 104 -6.43 4.31 -8.27
C GLY A 104 -5.57 3.48 -7.32
N SER A 105 -4.75 4.14 -6.50
CA SER A 105 -3.90 3.46 -5.51
C SER A 105 -4.73 2.77 -4.42
N ILE A 106 -5.81 3.40 -3.93
CA ILE A 106 -6.73 2.80 -2.95
C ILE A 106 -7.39 1.55 -3.55
N LEU A 107 -7.96 1.67 -4.76
CA LEU A 107 -8.61 0.54 -5.43
C LEU A 107 -7.64 -0.60 -5.71
N ALA A 108 -6.42 -0.29 -6.14
CA ALA A 108 -5.37 -1.29 -6.37
C ALA A 108 -4.98 -2.00 -5.06
N CYS A 109 -4.79 -1.28 -3.95
CA CYS A 109 -4.51 -1.86 -2.64
C CYS A 109 -5.66 -2.77 -2.18
N LEU A 110 -6.91 -2.34 -2.30
CA LEU A 110 -8.09 -3.15 -1.94
C LEU A 110 -8.17 -4.42 -2.77
N PHE A 111 -7.96 -4.31 -4.10
CA PHE A 111 -7.94 -5.47 -4.99
C PHE A 111 -6.84 -6.47 -4.61
N LEU A 112 -5.61 -5.99 -4.37
CA LEU A 112 -4.49 -6.85 -4.00
C LEU A 112 -4.70 -7.50 -2.63
N THR A 113 -5.26 -6.78 -1.66
CA THR A 113 -5.63 -7.33 -0.36
C THR A 113 -6.69 -8.41 -0.50
N TYR A 114 -7.72 -8.17 -1.33
CA TYR A 114 -8.75 -9.18 -1.61
C TYR A 114 -8.14 -10.46 -2.22
N VAL A 115 -7.25 -10.32 -3.20
CA VAL A 115 -6.58 -11.47 -3.83
C VAL A 115 -5.69 -12.20 -2.83
N ALA A 116 -4.92 -11.47 -2.00
CA ALA A 116 -4.07 -12.05 -0.97
C ALA A 116 -4.90 -12.85 0.06
N CYS A 117 -6.01 -12.29 0.55
CA CYS A 117 -6.93 -12.99 1.44
C CYS A 117 -7.52 -14.23 0.79
N LYS A 118 -7.93 -14.14 -0.49
CA LYS A 118 -8.48 -15.28 -1.22
C LYS A 118 -7.46 -16.41 -1.42
N ASP A 119 -6.20 -16.07 -1.69
CA ASP A 119 -5.13 -17.07 -1.81
C ASP A 119 -4.83 -17.73 -0.44
N CYS A 120 -4.97 -17.01 0.67
CA CYS A 120 -4.87 -17.57 2.03
C CYS A 120 -6.08 -18.42 2.42
N CYS A 121 -7.30 -18.00 2.07
CA CYS A 121 -8.55 -18.71 2.41
C CYS A 121 -8.93 -19.79 1.38
N GLY A 122 -8.33 -19.78 0.20
CA GLY A 122 -8.63 -20.71 -0.91
C GLY A 122 -8.05 -22.13 -0.75
N SER A 123 -7.25 -22.37 0.28
CA SER A 123 -6.84 -23.72 0.72
C SER A 123 -7.75 -24.14 1.88
N SER A 124 -8.95 -24.59 1.54
CA SER A 124 -9.87 -25.42 2.33
C SER A 124 -9.61 -25.51 3.84
N CYS A 125 -9.83 -24.48 4.63
CA CYS A 125 -10.08 -24.54 6.08
C CYS A 125 -10.24 -23.13 6.64
N CYS A 126 -11.42 -22.51 6.48
CA CYS A 126 -11.88 -21.48 7.41
C CYS A 126 -13.38 -21.24 7.17
N SER A 127 -14.20 -21.72 8.10
CA SER A 127 -15.56 -21.22 8.28
C SER A 127 -15.47 -19.81 8.86
N GLU A 128 -16.34 -19.01 8.46
CA GLU A 128 -16.58 -17.56 8.46
C GLU A 128 -16.23 -16.69 9.68
N SER A 129 -15.36 -16.99 10.62
CA SER A 129 -15.14 -16.08 11.75
C SER A 129 -13.74 -15.91 12.34
N GLU A 130 -12.70 -16.62 11.88
CA GLU A 130 -11.40 -16.53 12.55
C GLU A 130 -10.18 -16.67 11.60
N CYS A 131 -10.04 -15.77 10.63
CA CYS A 131 -8.87 -15.78 9.72
C CYS A 131 -7.75 -14.79 10.08
N CYS A 132 -7.74 -14.18 11.25
CA CYS A 132 -6.67 -13.28 11.71
C CYS A 132 -6.52 -13.30 13.23
N GLY A 133 -6.17 -14.44 13.79
CA GLY A 133 -5.85 -14.62 15.22
C GLY A 133 -4.54 -15.41 15.34
N GLU A 134 -3.52 -14.70 15.77
CA GLU A 134 -2.25 -15.12 16.31
C GLU A 134 -2.31 -16.45 17.06
N SER A 135 -1.74 -17.51 16.49
CA SER A 135 -1.12 -18.62 17.22
C SER A 135 -0.47 -19.57 16.22
N ALA A 136 0.83 -19.38 16.01
CA ALA A 136 1.67 -20.42 15.45
C ALA A 136 1.80 -21.57 16.46
N SER A 137 0.90 -22.52 16.42
CA SER A 137 1.11 -23.82 17.04
C SER A 137 1.90 -24.69 16.07
N LYS A 138 3.10 -25.07 16.51
CA LYS A 138 3.96 -26.10 15.93
C LYS A 138 3.30 -27.44 16.07
N ASP A 139 2.38 -27.83 15.22
CA ASP A 139 2.12 -29.24 14.94
C ASP A 139 1.20 -29.31 13.73
N GLY A 140 1.76 -29.82 12.64
CA GLY A 140 1.08 -30.03 11.39
C GLY A 140 -0.10 -30.97 11.51
N GLY A 141 -1.27 -30.43 11.33
CA GLY A 141 -2.52 -31.17 11.30
C GLY A 141 -3.59 -30.38 10.59
N CYS A 142 -3.41 -30.05 9.32
CA CYS A 142 -4.53 -29.64 8.47
C CYS A 142 -5.31 -30.89 8.10
N CYS A 143 -6.49 -30.97 8.66
CA CYS A 143 -7.62 -31.84 8.40
C CYS A 143 -7.50 -32.75 7.17
N GLY A 144 -7.09 -33.98 7.38
CA GLY A 144 -7.40 -35.12 6.53
C GLY A 144 -8.89 -35.39 6.62
N GLY A 145 -9.65 -34.94 5.65
CA GLY A 145 -11.04 -35.32 5.41
C GLY A 145 -11.08 -36.32 4.29
N ASN A 146 -11.08 -37.59 4.67
CA ASN A 146 -11.32 -38.74 3.83
C ASN A 146 -12.82 -38.79 3.44
N LYS A 147 -13.09 -38.85 2.19
CA LYS A 147 -13.99 -39.71 1.37
C LYS A 147 -14.51 -38.96 0.19
#